data_c1bd07f3bcf752208d47ab8fe8c6c8a1
#
_entry.id   c1bd07f3bcf752208d47ab8fe8c6c8a1
#
_cell.length_a   1.000
_cell.length_b   1.000
_cell.length_c   1.000
_cell.angle_alpha   90.00
_cell.angle_beta   90.00
_cell.angle_gamma   90.00
#
_symmetry.space_group_name_H-M   'P 1'
#
loop_
_entity.id
_entity.type
_entity.pdbx_description
1 polymer ?
#
loop_
_entity_poly.entity_id
_entity_poly.type
_entity_poly.pdbx_seq_one_letter_code
_entity_poly.pdbx_strand_id
1 'polypeptide(L)'
;ALLGLERLNGTAVLVVVAAAAALIWLGLRARARDAEFGIEPEPAGLFWARNIVVSAALVFVGWKLAQFRGLPNVLVILVVLTVLYAFFTENTTAGRRIYATGGNEKAAKLSGIRTNRLVFWCFVNMGVLAALAGMIVTARLNSATPKAGTGFELDVIAAVFIGGASMAGGSGK
;
A
#
# COMPACT_ATOMS: atom_id res chain seq x y z
N ALA A 1 -0.72 -23.00 -22.03
CA ALA A 1 0.09 -22.59 -20.84
C ALA A 1 1.20 -21.59 -21.19
N LEU A 2 1.70 -21.52 -22.45
CA LEU A 2 2.78 -20.59 -22.87
C LEU A 2 2.29 -19.17 -23.21
N LEU A 3 1.02 -19.01 -23.56
CA LEU A 3 0.42 -17.70 -23.93
C LEU A 3 0.21 -16.72 -22.75
N GLY A 4 0.32 -17.18 -21.51
CA GLY A 4 0.19 -16.34 -20.33
C GLY A 4 1.49 -15.62 -19.92
N LEU A 5 2.65 -16.17 -20.25
CA LEU A 5 3.94 -15.67 -19.78
C LEU A 5 4.45 -14.47 -20.59
N GLU A 6 4.19 -14.42 -21.89
CA GLU A 6 4.61 -13.29 -22.74
C GLU A 6 3.81 -12.02 -22.47
N ARG A 7 2.53 -12.15 -22.10
CA ARG A 7 1.70 -10.98 -21.71
C ARG A 7 2.09 -10.41 -20.36
N LEU A 8 2.60 -11.23 -19.44
CA LEU A 8 3.03 -10.80 -18.11
C LEU A 8 4.32 -9.95 -18.13
N ASN A 9 5.20 -10.18 -19.09
CA ASN A 9 6.42 -9.38 -19.22
C ASN A 9 6.13 -7.94 -19.66
N GLY A 10 5.18 -7.74 -20.58
CA GLY A 10 4.73 -6.42 -21.00
C GLY A 10 3.97 -5.65 -19.90
N THR A 11 3.09 -6.33 -19.16
CA THR A 11 2.36 -5.72 -18.05
C THR A 11 3.27 -5.36 -16.87
N ALA A 12 4.30 -6.15 -16.60
CA ALA A 12 5.31 -5.86 -15.58
C ALA A 12 6.04 -4.54 -15.88
N VAL A 13 6.48 -4.36 -17.11
CA VAL A 13 7.14 -3.12 -17.52
C VAL A 13 6.19 -1.94 -17.44
N LEU A 14 4.93 -2.11 -17.88
CA LEU A 14 3.92 -1.05 -17.81
C LEU A 14 3.63 -0.64 -16.34
N VAL A 15 3.52 -1.58 -15.42
CA VAL A 15 3.29 -1.29 -13.99
C VAL A 15 4.47 -0.53 -13.39
N VAL A 16 5.70 -0.92 -13.69
CA VAL A 16 6.90 -0.24 -13.19
C VAL A 16 7.03 1.17 -13.77
N VAL A 17 6.77 1.33 -15.07
CA VAL A 17 6.78 2.65 -15.72
C VAL A 17 5.66 3.55 -15.16
N ALA A 18 4.46 3.00 -14.97
CA ALA A 18 3.34 3.74 -14.36
C ALA A 18 3.64 4.15 -12.91
N ALA A 19 4.27 3.28 -12.12
CA ALA A 19 4.70 3.59 -10.75
C ALA A 19 5.77 4.70 -10.73
N ALA A 20 6.76 4.63 -11.61
CA ALA A 20 7.78 5.68 -11.74
C ALA A 20 7.17 7.02 -12.17
N ALA A 21 6.26 7.01 -13.15
CA ALA A 21 5.55 8.20 -13.58
C ALA A 21 4.67 8.81 -12.47
N ALA A 22 3.98 7.95 -11.70
CA ALA A 22 3.17 8.38 -10.55
C ALA A 22 4.03 9.03 -9.46
N LEU A 23 5.20 8.50 -9.15
CA LEU A 23 6.13 9.08 -8.17
C LEU A 23 6.64 10.45 -8.61
N ILE A 24 7.01 10.59 -9.88
CA ILE A 24 7.43 11.89 -10.44
C ILE A 24 6.28 12.90 -10.38
N TRP A 25 5.09 12.48 -10.75
CA TRP A 25 3.90 13.35 -10.73
C TRP A 25 3.51 13.78 -9.31
N LEU A 26 3.55 12.86 -8.33
CA LEU A 26 3.31 13.18 -6.92
C LEU A 26 4.38 14.12 -6.38
N GLY A 27 5.64 13.92 -6.74
CA GLY A 27 6.74 14.82 -6.37
C GLY A 27 6.58 16.23 -6.96
N LEU A 28 6.14 16.34 -8.22
CA LEU A 28 5.85 17.63 -8.85
C LEU A 28 4.66 18.33 -8.19
N ARG A 29 3.61 17.57 -7.84
CA ARG A 29 2.45 18.12 -7.10
C ARG A 29 2.81 18.59 -5.68
N ALA A 30 3.65 17.84 -4.98
CA ALA A 30 4.15 18.24 -3.66
C ALA A 30 4.91 19.57 -3.77
N ARG A 31 5.82 19.67 -4.73
CA ARG A 31 6.60 20.89 -4.98
C ARG A 31 5.75 22.11 -5.36
N ALA A 32 4.69 21.90 -6.15
CA ALA A 32 3.75 22.96 -6.50
C ALA A 32 2.99 23.48 -5.27
N ARG A 33 2.61 22.59 -4.36
CA ARG A 33 1.98 22.96 -3.08
C ARG A 33 2.93 23.70 -2.15
N ASP A 34 4.17 23.23 -2.01
CA ASP A 34 5.16 23.87 -1.15
C ASP A 34 5.45 25.29 -1.60
N ALA A 35 5.47 25.53 -2.92
CA ALA A 35 5.61 26.87 -3.50
C ALA A 35 4.39 27.78 -3.19
N GLU A 36 3.18 27.21 -3.14
CA GLU A 36 1.94 27.94 -2.80
C GLU A 36 1.91 28.36 -1.32
N PHE A 37 2.53 27.57 -0.43
CA PHE A 37 2.64 27.89 1.00
C PHE A 37 3.86 28.73 1.36
N GLY A 38 4.64 29.21 0.40
CA GLY A 38 5.82 30.05 0.64
C GLY A 38 7.00 29.33 1.31
N ILE A 39 7.00 28.00 1.28
CA ILE A 39 8.10 27.17 1.75
C ILE A 39 9.15 27.14 0.64
N GLU A 40 10.40 27.47 0.95
CA GLU A 40 11.47 27.41 -0.04
C GLU A 40 11.58 25.97 -0.58
N PRO A 41 11.31 25.75 -1.88
CA PRO A 41 11.37 24.39 -2.44
C PRO A 41 12.81 23.90 -2.48
N GLU A 42 13.02 22.61 -2.20
CA GLU A 42 14.34 21.97 -2.36
C GLU A 42 15.00 22.38 -3.69
N PRO A 43 16.33 22.58 -3.72
CA PRO A 43 17.04 22.97 -4.93
C PRO A 43 16.72 21.99 -6.07
N ALA A 44 16.40 22.55 -7.25
CA ALA A 44 15.91 21.77 -8.39
C ALA A 44 16.84 20.59 -8.75
N GLY A 45 18.15 20.75 -8.60
CA GLY A 45 19.14 19.70 -8.86
C GLY A 45 18.99 18.50 -7.95
N LEU A 46 18.75 18.71 -6.65
CA LEU A 46 18.58 17.62 -5.68
C LEU A 46 17.27 16.85 -5.90
N PHE A 47 16.20 17.58 -6.21
CA PHE A 47 14.91 16.99 -6.54
C PHE A 47 15.01 16.07 -7.77
N TRP A 48 15.60 16.55 -8.86
CA TRP A 48 15.76 15.76 -10.07
C TRP A 48 16.72 14.59 -9.88
N ALA A 49 17.84 14.78 -9.17
CA ALA A 49 18.78 13.71 -8.86
C ALA A 49 18.10 12.57 -8.08
N ARG A 50 17.36 12.91 -7.02
CA ARG A 50 16.59 11.93 -6.22
C ARG A 50 15.57 11.17 -7.08
N ASN A 51 14.77 11.88 -7.86
CA ASN A 51 13.76 11.25 -8.71
C ASN A 51 14.35 10.38 -9.80
N ILE A 52 15.45 10.80 -10.42
CA ILE A 52 16.16 10.00 -11.45
C ILE A 52 16.73 8.73 -10.80
N VAL A 53 17.38 8.82 -9.64
CA VAL A 53 17.96 7.66 -8.96
C VAL A 53 16.87 6.67 -8.55
N VAL A 54 15.78 7.15 -7.96
CA VAL A 54 14.65 6.29 -7.55
C VAL A 54 13.97 5.66 -8.76
N SER A 55 13.73 6.42 -9.82
CA SER A 55 13.11 5.89 -11.05
C SER A 55 14.04 4.89 -11.75
N ALA A 56 15.33 5.15 -11.82
CA ALA A 56 16.31 4.23 -12.39
C ALA A 56 16.40 2.93 -11.58
N ALA A 57 16.40 3.02 -10.25
CA ALA A 57 16.40 1.85 -9.37
C ALA A 57 15.12 1.01 -9.56
N LEU A 58 13.95 1.63 -9.64
CA LEU A 58 12.67 0.95 -9.89
C LEU A 58 12.67 0.26 -11.26
N VAL A 59 13.11 0.96 -12.31
CA VAL A 59 13.19 0.39 -13.66
C VAL A 59 14.20 -0.77 -13.70
N PHE A 60 15.35 -0.62 -13.05
CA PHE A 60 16.36 -1.69 -12.96
C PHE A 60 15.84 -2.92 -12.25
N VAL A 61 15.18 -2.76 -11.10
CA VAL A 61 14.54 -3.86 -10.35
C VAL A 61 13.43 -4.49 -11.18
N GLY A 62 12.57 -3.69 -11.80
CA GLY A 62 11.50 -4.18 -12.66
C GLY A 62 12.03 -4.96 -13.86
N TRP A 63 13.09 -4.50 -14.48
CA TRP A 63 13.76 -5.19 -15.58
C TRP A 63 14.39 -6.51 -15.16
N LYS A 64 15.07 -6.53 -14.02
CA LYS A 64 15.61 -7.78 -13.43
C LYS A 64 14.50 -8.78 -13.10
N LEU A 65 13.40 -8.33 -12.52
CA LEU A 65 12.24 -9.18 -12.22
C LEU A 65 11.59 -9.72 -13.51
N ALA A 66 11.49 -8.91 -14.55
CA ALA A 66 10.96 -9.31 -15.86
C ALA A 66 11.83 -10.38 -16.55
N GLN A 67 13.17 -10.34 -16.37
CA GLN A 67 14.08 -11.35 -16.91
C GLN A 67 13.98 -12.71 -16.19
N PHE A 68 13.59 -12.74 -14.91
CA PHE A 68 13.67 -13.95 -14.08
C PHE A 68 12.42 -14.82 -14.08
N ARG A 69 11.28 -14.42 -14.54
CA ARG A 69 9.98 -15.15 -14.68
C ARG A 69 8.76 -14.20 -14.68
N GLY A 70 8.95 -12.91 -14.85
CA GLY A 70 7.87 -11.92 -14.73
C GLY A 70 7.59 -11.53 -13.26
N LEU A 71 6.80 -10.47 -13.10
CA LEU A 71 6.33 -10.06 -11.77
C LEU A 71 5.36 -11.11 -11.22
N PRO A 72 5.57 -11.62 -10.00
CA PRO A 72 4.59 -12.51 -9.39
C PRO A 72 3.25 -11.74 -9.22
N ASN A 73 2.15 -12.33 -9.67
CA ASN A 73 0.81 -11.72 -9.58
C ASN A 73 0.47 -11.27 -8.14
N VAL A 74 0.99 -11.98 -7.15
CA VAL A 74 0.84 -11.65 -5.72
C VAL A 74 1.44 -10.29 -5.40
N LEU A 75 2.60 -9.95 -5.97
CA LEU A 75 3.24 -8.65 -5.75
C LEU A 75 2.43 -7.52 -6.37
N VAL A 76 1.85 -7.74 -7.55
CA VAL A 76 0.97 -6.76 -8.21
C VAL A 76 -0.26 -6.50 -7.33
N ILE A 77 -0.91 -7.56 -6.83
CA ILE A 77 -2.07 -7.44 -5.93
C ILE A 77 -1.67 -6.67 -4.66
N LEU A 78 -0.52 -6.99 -4.07
CA LEU A 78 -0.02 -6.31 -2.87
C LEU A 78 0.17 -4.81 -3.12
N VAL A 79 0.84 -4.44 -4.21
CA VAL A 79 1.08 -3.02 -4.55
C VAL A 79 -0.24 -2.29 -4.78
N VAL A 80 -1.16 -2.89 -5.54
CA VAL A 80 -2.49 -2.30 -5.80
C VAL A 80 -3.25 -2.08 -4.50
N LEU A 81 -3.28 -3.09 -3.61
CA LEU A 81 -3.93 -2.97 -2.31
C LEU A 81 -3.27 -1.88 -1.46
N THR A 82 -1.94 -1.86 -1.38
CA THR A 82 -1.22 -0.86 -0.59
C THR A 82 -1.52 0.56 -1.07
N VAL A 83 -1.46 0.82 -2.37
CA VAL A 83 -1.78 2.13 -2.94
C VAL A 83 -3.24 2.51 -2.68
N LEU A 84 -4.16 1.57 -2.87
CA LEU A 84 -5.59 1.80 -2.64
C LEU A 84 -5.87 2.14 -1.17
N TYR A 85 -5.30 1.39 -0.24
CA TYR A 85 -5.50 1.63 1.19
C TYR A 85 -4.78 2.89 1.67
N ALA A 86 -3.58 3.19 1.19
CA ALA A 86 -2.89 4.45 1.48
C ALA A 86 -3.73 5.64 1.01
N PHE A 87 -4.23 5.59 -0.23
CA PHE A 87 -5.13 6.62 -0.74
C PHE A 87 -6.40 6.74 0.10
N PHE A 88 -7.03 5.62 0.44
CA PHE A 88 -8.27 5.60 1.23
C PHE A 88 -8.05 6.19 2.62
N THR A 89 -6.99 5.79 3.33
CA THR A 89 -6.73 6.24 4.70
C THR A 89 -6.33 7.72 4.77
N GLU A 90 -5.51 8.19 3.84
CA GLU A 90 -5.00 9.57 3.86
C GLU A 90 -5.97 10.59 3.25
N ASN A 91 -6.66 10.22 2.17
CA ASN A 91 -7.43 11.18 1.37
C ASN A 91 -8.94 11.14 1.62
N THR A 92 -9.47 10.17 2.40
CA THR A 92 -10.91 10.08 2.64
C THR A 92 -11.33 10.52 4.03
N THR A 93 -12.60 10.94 4.14
CA THR A 93 -13.20 11.26 5.44
C THR A 93 -13.34 10.03 6.34
N ALA A 94 -13.47 8.84 5.74
CA ALA A 94 -13.53 7.58 6.47
C ALA A 94 -12.18 7.27 7.12
N GLY A 95 -11.06 7.43 6.41
CA GLY A 95 -9.72 7.26 6.97
C GLY A 95 -9.48 8.20 8.15
N ARG A 96 -9.76 9.50 8.00
CA ARG A 96 -9.65 10.48 9.10
C ARG A 96 -10.47 10.10 10.34
N ARG A 97 -11.69 9.57 10.15
CA ARG A 97 -12.53 9.10 11.26
C ARG A 97 -11.94 7.87 11.94
N ILE A 98 -11.30 6.96 11.19
CA ILE A 98 -10.61 5.79 11.73
C ILE A 98 -9.47 6.23 12.64
N TYR A 99 -8.59 7.14 12.17
CA TYR A 99 -7.50 7.67 12.99
C TYR A 99 -8.00 8.44 14.22
N ALA A 100 -9.03 9.27 14.07
CA ALA A 100 -9.63 10.00 15.19
C ALA A 100 -10.20 9.05 16.27
N THR A 101 -10.87 7.98 15.84
CA THR A 101 -11.44 6.98 16.76
C THR A 101 -10.34 6.18 17.45
N GLY A 102 -9.26 5.83 16.73
CA GLY A 102 -8.10 5.13 17.29
C GLY A 102 -7.32 5.97 18.30
N GLY A 103 -7.25 7.30 18.08
CA GLY A 103 -6.56 8.21 19.00
C GLY A 103 -7.34 8.49 20.30
N ASN A 104 -8.63 8.77 20.19
CA ASN A 104 -9.51 8.97 21.35
C ASN A 104 -10.97 8.71 20.99
N GLU A 105 -11.45 7.52 21.34
CA GLU A 105 -12.82 7.11 21.04
C GLU A 105 -13.87 8.00 21.69
N LYS A 106 -13.64 8.47 22.93
CA LYS A 106 -14.59 9.34 23.65
C LYS A 106 -14.72 10.69 22.96
N ALA A 107 -13.59 11.31 22.58
CA ALA A 107 -13.60 12.56 21.84
C ALA A 107 -14.24 12.41 20.45
N ALA A 108 -13.97 11.32 19.75
CA ALA A 108 -14.59 11.02 18.46
C ALA A 108 -16.13 10.86 18.58
N LYS A 109 -16.65 10.21 19.63
CA LYS A 109 -18.10 10.13 19.89
C LYS A 109 -18.71 11.50 20.16
N LEU A 110 -18.05 12.34 20.95
CA LEU A 110 -18.51 13.71 21.24
C LEU A 110 -18.52 14.58 19.96
N SER A 111 -17.62 14.33 19.04
CA SER A 111 -17.58 14.99 17.71
C SER A 111 -18.62 14.42 16.71
N GLY A 112 -19.54 13.56 17.15
CA GLY A 112 -20.62 13.02 16.31
C GLY A 112 -20.23 11.82 15.45
N ILE A 113 -19.04 11.24 15.64
CA ILE A 113 -18.63 10.04 14.90
C ILE A 113 -19.31 8.81 15.49
N ARG A 114 -19.96 8.02 14.64
CA ARG A 114 -20.59 6.75 15.03
C ARG A 114 -19.55 5.65 15.16
N THR A 115 -18.76 5.65 16.24
CA THR A 115 -17.61 4.76 16.42
C THR A 115 -17.97 3.28 16.30
N ASN A 116 -19.12 2.83 16.86
CA ASN A 116 -19.54 1.43 16.78
C ASN A 116 -19.72 0.93 15.34
N ARG A 117 -20.31 1.75 14.45
CA ARG A 117 -20.43 1.39 13.03
C ARG A 117 -19.07 1.37 12.32
N LEU A 118 -18.22 2.30 12.69
CA LEU A 118 -16.89 2.41 12.08
C LEU A 118 -16.03 1.20 12.46
N VAL A 119 -16.02 0.81 13.73
CA VAL A 119 -15.34 -0.39 14.21
C VAL A 119 -15.88 -1.64 13.52
N PHE A 120 -17.21 -1.78 13.41
CA PHE A 120 -17.83 -2.89 12.69
C PHE A 120 -17.31 -2.99 11.25
N TRP A 121 -17.28 -1.89 10.50
CA TRP A 121 -16.76 -1.88 9.13
C TRP A 121 -15.26 -2.19 9.05
N CYS A 122 -14.46 -1.79 10.04
CA CYS A 122 -13.06 -2.18 10.12
C CYS A 122 -12.90 -3.69 10.27
N PHE A 123 -13.71 -4.34 11.11
CA PHE A 123 -13.68 -5.80 11.24
C PHE A 123 -14.16 -6.53 9.99
N VAL A 124 -15.22 -6.04 9.33
CA VAL A 124 -15.68 -6.58 8.05
C VAL A 124 -14.57 -6.48 7.00
N ASN A 125 -13.92 -5.34 6.90
CA ASN A 125 -12.81 -5.13 5.98
C ASN A 125 -11.63 -6.07 6.27
N MET A 126 -11.27 -6.25 7.55
CA MET A 126 -10.24 -7.20 7.96
C MET A 126 -10.58 -8.63 7.53
N GLY A 127 -11.84 -9.05 7.69
CA GLY A 127 -12.31 -10.36 7.24
C GLY A 127 -12.19 -10.55 5.71
N VAL A 128 -12.53 -9.53 4.94
CA VAL A 128 -12.38 -9.55 3.46
C VAL A 128 -10.91 -9.69 3.07
N LEU A 129 -10.01 -8.93 3.70
CA LEU A 129 -8.58 -9.03 3.42
C LEU A 129 -7.99 -10.39 3.83
N ALA A 130 -8.43 -10.93 4.97
CA ALA A 130 -8.02 -12.27 5.40
C ALA A 130 -8.48 -13.36 4.41
N ALA A 131 -9.72 -13.27 3.91
CA ALA A 131 -10.22 -14.19 2.89
C ALA A 131 -9.43 -14.09 1.57
N LEU A 132 -9.10 -12.87 1.15
CA LEU A 132 -8.27 -12.63 -0.03
C LEU A 132 -6.86 -13.20 0.15
N ALA A 133 -6.25 -13.02 1.32
CA ALA A 133 -4.95 -13.62 1.64
C ALA A 133 -5.02 -15.15 1.60
N GLY A 134 -6.07 -15.77 2.15
CA GLY A 134 -6.29 -17.22 2.08
C GLY A 134 -6.42 -17.74 0.65
N MET A 135 -7.16 -17.04 -0.22
CA MET A 135 -7.25 -17.37 -1.64
C MET A 135 -5.89 -17.31 -2.34
N ILE A 136 -5.09 -16.28 -2.07
CA ILE A 136 -3.75 -16.12 -2.65
C ILE A 136 -2.83 -17.26 -2.21
N VAL A 137 -2.83 -17.60 -0.91
CA VAL A 137 -2.00 -18.70 -0.37
C VAL A 137 -2.40 -20.04 -1.01
N THR A 138 -3.70 -20.34 -1.09
CA THR A 138 -4.21 -21.56 -1.70
C THR A 138 -3.85 -21.64 -3.18
N ALA A 139 -4.00 -20.55 -3.92
CA ALA A 139 -3.63 -20.49 -5.33
C ALA A 139 -2.13 -20.67 -5.55
N ARG A 140 -1.30 -20.14 -4.65
CA ARG A 140 0.17 -20.26 -4.73
C ARG A 140 0.67 -21.66 -4.42
N LEU A 141 0.09 -22.30 -3.40
CA LEU A 141 0.47 -23.65 -2.97
C LEU A 141 -0.18 -24.74 -3.83
N ASN A 142 -1.20 -24.37 -4.63
CA ASN A 142 -2.01 -25.31 -5.40
C ASN A 142 -2.64 -26.44 -4.55
N SER A 143 -2.76 -26.19 -3.24
CA SER A 143 -3.31 -27.10 -2.25
C SER A 143 -3.88 -26.33 -1.08
N ALA A 144 -4.89 -26.91 -0.44
CA ALA A 144 -5.45 -26.40 0.82
C ALA A 144 -5.22 -27.46 1.91
N THR A 145 -4.58 -27.07 3.00
CA THR A 145 -4.38 -27.93 4.16
C THR A 145 -5.02 -27.31 5.39
N PRO A 146 -5.56 -28.10 6.33
CA PRO A 146 -6.15 -27.54 7.56
C PRO A 146 -5.16 -26.75 8.44
N LYS A 147 -3.87 -26.98 8.24
CA LYS A 147 -2.78 -26.28 8.98
C LYS A 147 -2.25 -25.06 8.20
N ALA A 148 -2.79 -24.74 7.02
CA ALA A 148 -2.37 -23.57 6.27
C ALA A 148 -2.70 -22.30 7.08
N GLY A 149 -1.71 -21.42 7.24
CA GLY A 149 -1.88 -20.17 7.99
C GLY A 149 -1.67 -20.27 9.50
N THR A 150 -1.34 -21.43 10.05
CA THR A 150 -0.95 -21.56 11.47
C THR A 150 0.26 -20.70 11.76
N GLY A 151 0.15 -19.75 12.70
CA GLY A 151 1.22 -18.81 13.07
C GLY A 151 1.27 -17.53 12.24
N PHE A 152 0.48 -17.40 11.18
CA PHE A 152 0.42 -16.17 10.35
C PHE A 152 -0.01 -14.94 11.15
N GLU A 153 -0.76 -15.12 12.24
CA GLU A 153 -1.15 -14.06 13.16
C GLU A 153 0.07 -13.33 13.73
N LEU A 154 1.12 -14.05 14.08
CA LEU A 154 2.36 -13.48 14.61
C LEU A 154 3.10 -12.68 13.54
N ASP A 155 3.16 -13.20 12.32
CA ASP A 155 3.78 -12.52 11.18
C ASP A 155 3.05 -11.22 10.84
N VAL A 156 1.71 -11.25 10.86
CA VAL A 156 0.87 -10.06 10.60
C VAL A 156 1.08 -9.02 11.70
N ILE A 157 1.09 -9.43 12.97
CA ILE A 157 1.35 -8.52 14.10
C ILE A 157 2.73 -7.89 13.94
N ALA A 158 3.77 -8.69 13.68
CA ALA A 158 5.12 -8.19 13.46
C ALA A 158 5.18 -7.21 12.28
N ALA A 159 4.55 -7.53 11.15
CA ALA A 159 4.50 -6.66 9.98
C ALA A 159 3.82 -5.32 10.27
N VAL A 160 2.73 -5.31 11.03
CA VAL A 160 2.00 -4.09 11.42
C VAL A 160 2.86 -3.18 12.30
N PHE A 161 3.62 -3.76 13.26
CA PHE A 161 4.52 -2.97 14.11
C PHE A 161 5.73 -2.43 13.35
N ILE A 162 6.35 -3.25 12.49
CA ILE A 162 7.44 -2.81 11.63
C ILE A 162 6.96 -1.71 10.68
N GLY A 163 5.69 -1.79 10.22
CA GLY A 163 5.04 -0.77 9.40
C GLY A 163 4.71 0.54 10.13
N GLY A 164 5.01 0.65 11.44
CA GLY A 164 4.86 1.88 12.21
C GLY A 164 3.48 2.12 12.80
N ALA A 165 2.60 1.10 12.85
CA ALA A 165 1.33 1.22 13.55
C ALA A 165 1.54 1.21 15.07
N SER A 166 0.92 2.16 15.77
CA SER A 166 1.00 2.26 17.23
C SER A 166 0.03 1.31 17.93
N MET A 167 0.51 0.63 18.98
CA MET A 167 -0.36 -0.17 19.88
C MET A 167 -1.43 0.68 20.58
N ALA A 168 -1.14 1.95 20.83
CA ALA A 168 -2.10 2.86 21.46
C ALA A 168 -3.21 3.33 20.50
N GLY A 169 -3.11 3.01 19.22
CA GLY A 169 -4.04 3.44 18.18
C GLY A 169 -3.80 4.87 17.69
N GLY A 170 -4.57 5.30 16.70
CA GLY A 170 -4.58 6.67 16.19
C GLY A 170 -3.39 7.10 15.36
N SER A 171 -2.36 6.30 15.24
CA SER A 171 -1.19 6.57 14.40
C SER A 171 -0.75 5.33 13.62
N GLY A 172 -0.33 5.56 12.39
CA GLY A 172 0.20 4.58 11.45
C GLY A 172 0.62 5.29 10.18
N LYS A 173 1.62 4.79 9.50
CA LYS A 173 2.09 5.31 8.21
C LYS A 173 2.07 4.22 7.16
#